data_3676b80076b16d0ae951f85532e41486
#
_entry.id   3676b80076b16d0ae951f85532e41486
#
_cell.length_a   1.000
_cell.length_b   1.000
_cell.length_c   1.000
_cell.angle_alpha   90.00
_cell.angle_beta   90.00
_cell.angle_gamma   90.00
#
_symmetry.space_group_name_H-M   'P 1'
#
loop_
_entity.id
_entity.type
_entity.pdbx_description
1 polymer ?
#
loop_
_entity_poly.entity_id
_entity_poly.type
_entity_poly.pdbx_seq_one_letter_code
_entity_poly.pdbx_strand_id
1 'polypeptide(L)'
;MPEDATTRFLTDLTAALVAASILGGLARRLGITPILGYVIAGIAIGPFTLGNPASAGSLGGLSELGLILLLFSLGLDFSIAGLSAVGPIPMIGNVVLMVLFSVAASGLGRLFGFVHPITFGLTFALSSTAIAVALLKIFGLLDKRPGHAAVALLVAQDLIAVLILVVTISPAAELTPAGIVLPLAKATLFVVVALVAGGTLLRRVVIAFLRRAPAGAMIAFCTAVALAAAWLGHIAGLSFEFGAFIAGAVISEAAGSRMVESIVAPFREFFILVFFVSIGTFVDVRAVALHWPAILVVGAAFALVRVAGWSLLSRIVRQPLGTSIALGISLLPLGEFNVVLAKASLAAKRLDPEEYATAIGVTLLSILLAAVLTRVFAARLRGLDTNTLAEVGAFEGAPDVLILGYGRVGRTVGSICKRAGISFAVIETDIDLVHLASRDGAHAQYGDGGDPRVVERAMVPSIRAVLSTIPDSAANLALARRLSHQTGARIIARAQRVRDVRSLRDAGAHDVLVPEAEGAYRFAETVLGELGLPWERIAAAVRDDRARLS
;
A
#
# COMPACT_ATOMS: atom_id res chain seq x y z
N MET A 1 -32.16 21.79 -29.70
CA MET A 1 -30.91 22.57 -29.77
C MET A 1 -29.76 21.63 -29.57
N PRO A 2 -28.70 21.63 -30.37
CA PRO A 2 -27.53 20.85 -30.02
C PRO A 2 -26.99 21.39 -28.69
N GLU A 3 -26.88 20.54 -27.67
CA GLU A 3 -26.23 20.90 -26.39
C GLU A 3 -24.84 21.44 -26.70
N ASP A 4 -24.51 22.60 -26.15
CA ASP A 4 -23.18 23.19 -26.24
C ASP A 4 -22.17 22.20 -25.61
N ALA A 5 -21.03 22.01 -26.25
CA ALA A 5 -19.98 21.07 -25.79
C ALA A 5 -19.62 21.30 -24.32
N THR A 6 -19.64 22.54 -23.86
CA THR A 6 -19.41 22.94 -22.48
C THR A 6 -20.48 22.40 -21.53
N THR A 7 -21.75 22.54 -21.90
CA THR A 7 -22.89 22.05 -21.11
C THR A 7 -22.84 20.54 -20.99
N ARG A 8 -22.53 19.84 -22.08
CA ARG A 8 -22.40 18.39 -22.10
C ARG A 8 -21.23 17.90 -21.22
N PHE A 9 -20.07 18.53 -21.34
CA PHE A 9 -18.91 18.22 -20.46
C PHE A 9 -19.25 18.42 -18.99
N LEU A 10 -19.89 19.53 -18.60
CA LEU A 10 -20.28 19.80 -17.22
C LEU A 10 -21.31 18.79 -16.72
N THR A 11 -22.25 18.38 -17.52
CA THR A 11 -23.27 17.38 -17.19
C THR A 11 -22.59 16.02 -16.94
N ASP A 12 -21.72 15.59 -17.85
CA ASP A 12 -20.99 14.32 -17.75
C ASP A 12 -20.05 14.30 -16.53
N LEU A 13 -19.33 15.39 -16.30
CA LEU A 13 -18.45 15.51 -15.12
C LEU A 13 -19.24 15.50 -13.81
N THR A 14 -20.37 16.23 -13.77
CA THR A 14 -21.23 16.24 -12.58
C THR A 14 -21.80 14.85 -12.29
N ALA A 15 -22.32 14.17 -13.32
CA ALA A 15 -22.83 12.82 -13.20
C ALA A 15 -21.73 11.85 -12.71
N ALA A 16 -20.52 11.98 -13.27
CA ALA A 16 -19.37 11.19 -12.86
C ALA A 16 -19.02 11.37 -11.38
N LEU A 17 -18.93 12.63 -10.92
CA LEU A 17 -18.57 12.95 -9.53
C LEU A 17 -19.66 12.51 -8.55
N VAL A 18 -20.94 12.70 -8.87
CA VAL A 18 -22.05 12.25 -8.03
C VAL A 18 -22.10 10.73 -7.94
N ALA A 19 -22.08 10.03 -9.08
CA ALA A 19 -22.11 8.57 -9.08
C ALA A 19 -20.91 7.96 -8.37
N ALA A 20 -19.71 8.50 -8.59
CA ALA A 20 -18.49 8.04 -7.92
C ALA A 20 -18.52 8.29 -6.41
N SER A 21 -19.03 9.44 -5.97
CA SER A 21 -19.15 9.75 -4.53
C SER A 21 -20.09 8.77 -3.83
N ILE A 22 -21.22 8.45 -4.46
CA ILE A 22 -22.20 7.51 -3.90
C ILE A 22 -21.65 6.09 -3.92
N LEU A 23 -21.22 5.59 -5.07
CA LEU A 23 -20.81 4.19 -5.24
C LEU A 23 -19.44 3.91 -4.63
N GLY A 24 -18.50 4.86 -4.68
CA GLY A 24 -17.23 4.78 -3.97
C GLY A 24 -17.41 4.80 -2.45
N GLY A 25 -18.31 5.65 -1.95
CA GLY A 25 -18.70 5.69 -0.54
C GLY A 25 -19.37 4.38 -0.09
N LEU A 26 -20.23 3.81 -0.91
CA LEU A 26 -20.89 2.51 -0.65
C LEU A 26 -19.87 1.36 -0.65
N ALA A 27 -18.98 1.32 -1.65
CA ALA A 27 -17.89 0.34 -1.71
C ALA A 27 -17.04 0.37 -0.44
N ARG A 28 -16.66 1.57 0.01
CA ARG A 28 -15.90 1.76 1.27
C ARG A 28 -16.67 1.26 2.50
N ARG A 29 -17.99 1.50 2.59
CA ARG A 29 -18.83 0.97 3.68
C ARG A 29 -18.91 -0.55 3.68
N LEU A 30 -18.87 -1.16 2.51
CA LEU A 30 -18.83 -2.62 2.33
C LEU A 30 -17.43 -3.24 2.58
N GLY A 31 -16.42 -2.41 2.91
CA GLY A 31 -15.04 -2.87 3.10
C GLY A 31 -14.31 -3.20 1.79
N ILE A 32 -14.81 -2.66 0.66
CA ILE A 32 -14.22 -2.83 -0.68
C ILE A 32 -13.50 -1.53 -1.07
N THR A 33 -12.52 -1.63 -1.94
CA THR A 33 -11.82 -0.43 -2.44
C THR A 33 -12.78 0.53 -3.15
N PRO A 34 -12.69 1.86 -2.92
CA PRO A 34 -13.48 2.85 -3.64
C PRO A 34 -13.30 2.79 -5.17
N ILE A 35 -12.15 2.35 -5.65
CA ILE A 35 -11.84 2.20 -7.08
C ILE A 35 -12.90 1.35 -7.79
N LEU A 36 -13.31 0.23 -7.18
CA LEU A 36 -14.39 -0.60 -7.74
C LEU A 36 -15.70 0.19 -7.85
N GLY A 37 -16.01 1.00 -6.84
CA GLY A 37 -17.18 1.89 -6.85
C GLY A 37 -17.11 2.93 -7.99
N TYR A 38 -15.92 3.47 -8.27
CA TYR A 38 -15.71 4.42 -9.37
C TYR A 38 -15.91 3.78 -10.75
N VAL A 39 -15.38 2.56 -10.96
CA VAL A 39 -15.60 1.83 -12.21
C VAL A 39 -17.09 1.49 -12.38
N ILE A 40 -17.78 1.02 -11.33
CA ILE A 40 -19.21 0.73 -11.36
C ILE A 40 -20.00 2.03 -11.63
N ALA A 41 -19.59 3.18 -11.08
CA ALA A 41 -20.18 4.47 -11.37
C ALA A 41 -20.09 4.80 -12.87
N GLY A 42 -18.91 4.60 -13.47
CA GLY A 42 -18.70 4.76 -14.89
C GLY A 42 -19.57 3.83 -15.74
N ILE A 43 -19.70 2.59 -15.37
CA ILE A 43 -20.60 1.63 -16.02
C ILE A 43 -22.06 2.13 -15.94
N ALA A 44 -22.49 2.61 -14.77
CA ALA A 44 -23.86 3.04 -14.54
C ALA A 44 -24.26 4.28 -15.34
N ILE A 45 -23.34 5.23 -15.55
CA ILE A 45 -23.57 6.46 -16.34
C ILE A 45 -23.14 6.34 -17.79
N GLY A 46 -22.46 5.25 -18.17
CA GLY A 46 -21.88 5.06 -19.49
C GLY A 46 -22.91 4.82 -20.60
N PRO A 47 -22.47 4.90 -21.88
CA PRO A 47 -23.35 4.82 -23.04
C PRO A 47 -24.01 3.45 -23.25
N PHE A 48 -23.53 2.42 -22.56
CA PHE A 48 -24.03 1.05 -22.65
C PHE A 48 -25.10 0.71 -21.61
N THR A 49 -25.52 1.68 -20.78
CA THR A 49 -26.56 1.54 -19.76
C THR A 49 -27.80 2.38 -20.08
N LEU A 50 -28.93 2.00 -19.46
CA LEU A 50 -30.20 2.70 -19.63
C LEU A 50 -30.11 4.11 -19.02
N GLY A 51 -30.36 5.14 -19.87
CA GLY A 51 -30.36 6.54 -19.44
C GLY A 51 -29.22 7.40 -19.96
N ASN A 52 -28.18 6.82 -20.50
CA ASN A 52 -27.09 7.44 -21.26
C ASN A 52 -26.80 8.93 -20.98
N PRO A 53 -26.45 9.36 -19.74
CA PRO A 53 -26.12 10.75 -19.49
C PRO A 53 -24.72 11.13 -19.97
N ALA A 54 -23.76 10.18 -20.03
CA ALA A 54 -22.37 10.48 -20.36
C ALA A 54 -21.95 9.89 -21.72
N SER A 55 -21.26 10.71 -22.52
CA SER A 55 -20.61 10.22 -23.74
C SER A 55 -19.24 9.63 -23.43
N ALA A 56 -18.92 8.48 -24.02
CA ALA A 56 -17.64 7.76 -23.77
C ALA A 56 -16.37 8.60 -24.03
N GLY A 57 -16.46 9.73 -24.71
CA GLY A 57 -15.32 10.58 -25.08
C GLY A 57 -15.21 11.90 -24.31
N SER A 58 -16.27 12.37 -23.66
CA SER A 58 -16.30 13.71 -23.04
C SER A 58 -15.31 13.87 -21.87
N LEU A 59 -15.06 12.80 -21.13
CA LEU A 59 -14.11 12.77 -20.00
C LEU A 59 -12.70 12.33 -20.42
N GLY A 60 -12.46 12.04 -21.71
CA GLY A 60 -11.22 11.44 -22.20
C GLY A 60 -9.97 12.24 -21.84
N GLY A 61 -9.94 13.54 -22.16
CA GLY A 61 -8.79 14.40 -21.85
C GLY A 61 -8.52 14.52 -20.33
N LEU A 62 -9.60 14.59 -19.53
CA LEU A 62 -9.46 14.64 -18.07
C LEU A 62 -8.96 13.31 -17.49
N SER A 63 -9.37 12.21 -18.10
CA SER A 63 -8.90 10.85 -17.77
C SER A 63 -7.42 10.67 -18.10
N GLU A 64 -6.94 11.19 -19.23
CA GLU A 64 -5.52 11.14 -19.61
C GLU A 64 -4.65 11.98 -18.65
N LEU A 65 -5.10 13.19 -18.31
CA LEU A 65 -4.45 13.99 -17.27
C LEU A 65 -4.40 13.25 -15.92
N GLY A 66 -5.50 12.57 -15.59
CA GLY A 66 -5.57 11.73 -14.38
C GLY A 66 -4.52 10.64 -14.36
N LEU A 67 -4.36 9.95 -15.48
CA LEU A 67 -3.38 8.87 -15.62
C LEU A 67 -1.95 9.40 -15.54
N ILE A 68 -1.64 10.52 -16.20
CA ILE A 68 -0.33 11.17 -16.14
C ILE A 68 0.02 11.55 -14.69
N LEU A 69 -0.92 12.17 -13.96
CA LEU A 69 -0.69 12.57 -12.57
C LEU A 69 -0.64 11.38 -11.60
N LEU A 70 -1.40 10.32 -11.88
CA LEU A 70 -1.30 9.05 -11.14
C LEU A 70 0.10 8.47 -11.27
N LEU A 71 0.61 8.34 -12.50
CA LEU A 71 1.94 7.77 -12.75
C LEU A 71 3.06 8.65 -12.21
N PHE A 72 2.92 9.98 -12.29
CA PHE A 72 3.85 10.91 -11.65
C PHE A 72 3.89 10.70 -10.13
N SER A 73 2.74 10.58 -9.48
CA SER A 73 2.66 10.34 -8.04
C SER A 73 3.26 8.99 -7.66
N LEU A 74 3.00 7.95 -8.46
CA LEU A 74 3.62 6.64 -8.25
C LEU A 74 5.14 6.72 -8.35
N GLY A 75 5.66 7.53 -9.30
CA GLY A 75 7.09 7.83 -9.38
C GLY A 75 7.62 8.51 -8.12
N LEU A 76 6.84 9.40 -7.47
CA LEU A 76 7.22 10.03 -6.20
C LEU A 76 7.35 9.02 -5.04
N ASP A 77 6.53 7.96 -5.05
CA ASP A 77 6.57 6.88 -4.06
C ASP A 77 7.71 5.88 -4.32
N PHE A 78 8.34 5.95 -5.50
CA PHE A 78 9.40 5.02 -5.88
C PHE A 78 10.67 5.23 -5.05
N SER A 79 11.20 4.14 -4.48
CA SER A 79 12.46 4.14 -3.71
C SER A 79 13.38 3.01 -4.15
N ILE A 80 14.52 3.37 -4.71
CA ILE A 80 15.57 2.41 -5.10
C ILE A 80 16.11 1.68 -3.87
N ALA A 81 16.25 2.37 -2.74
CA ALA A 81 16.73 1.77 -1.50
C ALA A 81 15.76 0.71 -0.95
N GLY A 82 14.44 0.95 -1.03
CA GLY A 82 13.42 -0.03 -0.65
C GLY A 82 13.48 -1.30 -1.50
N LEU A 83 13.73 -1.15 -2.80
CA LEU A 83 13.85 -2.27 -3.73
C LEU A 83 15.08 -3.16 -3.42
N SER A 84 16.22 -2.55 -3.12
CA SER A 84 17.47 -3.27 -2.83
C SER A 84 17.40 -4.07 -1.52
N ALA A 85 16.52 -3.69 -0.58
CA ALA A 85 16.36 -4.36 0.70
C ALA A 85 15.64 -5.73 0.62
N VAL A 86 14.91 -6.01 -0.48
CA VAL A 86 14.10 -7.24 -0.63
C VAL A 86 14.96 -8.48 -0.88
N GLY A 87 16.11 -8.31 -1.49
CA GLY A 87 17.00 -9.41 -1.87
C GLY A 87 16.63 -10.08 -3.21
N PRO A 88 17.55 -10.90 -3.76
CA PRO A 88 17.44 -11.40 -5.13
C PRO A 88 16.36 -12.49 -5.31
N ILE A 89 16.14 -13.37 -4.34
CA ILE A 89 15.22 -14.51 -4.48
C ILE A 89 13.77 -14.04 -4.65
N PRO A 90 13.20 -13.18 -3.77
CA PRO A 90 11.86 -12.65 -3.97
C PRO A 90 11.75 -11.84 -5.26
N MET A 91 12.79 -11.08 -5.64
CA MET A 91 12.78 -10.25 -6.85
C MET A 91 12.72 -11.10 -8.12
N ILE A 92 13.58 -12.12 -8.23
CA ILE A 92 13.55 -13.06 -9.36
C ILE A 92 12.21 -13.81 -9.37
N GLY A 93 11.76 -14.29 -8.21
CA GLY A 93 10.47 -14.97 -8.05
C GLY A 93 9.29 -14.11 -8.51
N ASN A 94 9.32 -12.79 -8.23
CA ASN A 94 8.32 -11.84 -8.72
C ASN A 94 8.26 -11.82 -10.25
N VAL A 95 9.41 -11.68 -10.92
CA VAL A 95 9.47 -11.68 -12.39
C VAL A 95 8.99 -13.02 -12.97
N VAL A 96 9.42 -14.14 -12.38
CA VAL A 96 8.98 -15.47 -12.79
C VAL A 96 7.47 -15.62 -12.65
N LEU A 97 6.88 -15.15 -11.55
CA LEU A 97 5.43 -15.20 -11.36
C LEU A 97 4.69 -14.29 -12.35
N MET A 98 5.19 -13.10 -12.66
CA MET A 98 4.60 -12.23 -13.68
C MET A 98 4.54 -12.93 -15.04
N VAL A 99 5.65 -13.57 -15.45
CA VAL A 99 5.70 -14.37 -16.69
C VAL A 99 4.72 -15.54 -16.61
N LEU A 100 4.71 -16.29 -15.51
CA LEU A 100 3.81 -17.42 -15.30
C LEU A 100 2.34 -17.00 -15.40
N PHE A 101 1.97 -15.89 -14.77
CA PHE A 101 0.60 -15.35 -14.83
C PHE A 101 0.22 -14.93 -16.24
N SER A 102 1.13 -14.26 -16.96
CA SER A 102 0.90 -13.90 -18.36
C SER A 102 0.74 -15.12 -19.26
N VAL A 103 1.58 -16.13 -19.10
CA VAL A 103 1.51 -17.37 -19.86
C VAL A 103 0.24 -18.15 -19.55
N ALA A 104 -0.14 -18.26 -18.27
CA ALA A 104 -1.37 -18.93 -17.86
C ALA A 104 -2.61 -18.24 -18.46
N ALA A 105 -2.68 -16.89 -18.35
CA ALA A 105 -3.79 -16.15 -18.93
C ALA A 105 -3.80 -16.20 -20.46
N SER A 106 -2.62 -16.20 -21.12
CA SER A 106 -2.51 -16.40 -22.57
C SER A 106 -3.02 -17.79 -22.98
N GLY A 107 -2.70 -18.82 -22.19
CA GLY A 107 -3.19 -20.19 -22.42
C GLY A 107 -4.71 -20.28 -22.32
N LEU A 108 -5.28 -19.64 -21.30
CA LEU A 108 -6.73 -19.55 -21.14
C LEU A 108 -7.36 -18.77 -22.30
N GLY A 109 -6.78 -17.65 -22.71
CA GLY A 109 -7.26 -16.89 -23.88
C GLY A 109 -7.28 -17.72 -25.16
N ARG A 110 -6.24 -18.53 -25.40
CA ARG A 110 -6.22 -19.48 -26.54
C ARG A 110 -7.34 -20.52 -26.45
N LEU A 111 -7.59 -21.03 -25.25
CA LEU A 111 -8.66 -22.02 -25.03
C LEU A 111 -10.05 -21.44 -25.34
N PHE A 112 -10.25 -20.15 -25.12
CA PHE A 112 -11.47 -19.42 -25.47
C PHE A 112 -11.48 -18.86 -26.90
N GLY A 113 -10.45 -19.14 -27.70
CA GLY A 113 -10.38 -18.73 -29.12
C GLY A 113 -10.02 -17.26 -29.33
N PHE A 114 -9.41 -16.60 -28.35
CA PHE A 114 -9.00 -15.20 -28.47
C PHE A 114 -7.96 -15.00 -29.58
N VAL A 115 -8.10 -13.91 -30.31
CA VAL A 115 -7.23 -13.57 -31.45
C VAL A 115 -5.86 -13.11 -30.97
N HIS A 116 -5.82 -12.37 -29.83
CA HIS A 116 -4.61 -11.78 -29.29
C HIS A 116 -4.24 -12.34 -27.89
N PRO A 117 -4.09 -13.67 -27.74
CA PRO A 117 -3.97 -14.30 -26.42
C PRO A 117 -2.72 -13.86 -25.65
N ILE A 118 -1.61 -13.53 -26.32
CA ILE A 118 -0.39 -13.06 -25.65
C ILE A 118 -0.60 -11.66 -25.05
N THR A 119 -1.17 -10.73 -25.82
CA THR A 119 -1.49 -9.38 -25.33
C THR A 119 -2.51 -9.45 -24.21
N PHE A 120 -3.54 -10.30 -24.35
CA PHE A 120 -4.49 -10.58 -23.27
C PHE A 120 -3.77 -11.06 -22.01
N GLY A 121 -2.85 -12.02 -22.13
CA GLY A 121 -2.10 -12.54 -21.00
C GLY A 121 -1.22 -11.48 -20.31
N LEU A 122 -0.60 -10.57 -21.07
CA LEU A 122 0.22 -9.50 -20.50
C LEU A 122 -0.59 -8.56 -19.59
N THR A 123 -1.88 -8.37 -19.86
CA THR A 123 -2.74 -7.55 -18.99
C THR A 123 -2.95 -8.15 -17.60
N PHE A 124 -2.55 -9.41 -17.39
CA PHE A 124 -2.70 -10.12 -16.12
C PHE A 124 -1.38 -10.29 -15.34
N ALA A 125 -0.30 -9.69 -15.80
CA ALA A 125 1.02 -9.82 -15.17
C ALA A 125 1.08 -9.20 -13.76
N LEU A 126 0.31 -8.14 -13.50
CA LEU A 126 0.50 -7.20 -12.40
C LEU A 126 -0.53 -7.39 -11.28
N SER A 127 -0.15 -6.99 -10.06
CA SER A 127 -1.06 -6.90 -8.91
C SER A 127 -1.38 -5.44 -8.60
N SER A 128 -2.56 -5.17 -8.03
CA SER A 128 -2.90 -3.82 -7.57
C SER A 128 -2.16 -3.48 -6.28
N THR A 129 -1.31 -2.46 -6.33
CA THR A 129 -0.57 -1.96 -5.16
C THR A 129 -1.52 -1.42 -4.10
N ALA A 130 -2.49 -0.59 -4.48
CA ALA A 130 -3.41 0.05 -3.55
C ALA A 130 -4.30 -0.97 -2.81
N ILE A 131 -4.84 -1.97 -3.53
CA ILE A 131 -5.71 -2.98 -2.94
C ILE A 131 -4.89 -3.97 -2.09
N ALA A 132 -3.71 -4.38 -2.58
CA ALA A 132 -2.84 -5.28 -1.84
C ALA A 132 -2.42 -4.69 -0.50
N VAL A 133 -2.02 -3.41 -0.44
CA VAL A 133 -1.69 -2.71 0.81
C VAL A 133 -2.88 -2.70 1.78
N ALA A 134 -4.09 -2.44 1.30
CA ALA A 134 -5.30 -2.48 2.13
C ALA A 134 -5.55 -3.89 2.71
N LEU A 135 -5.37 -4.94 1.91
CA LEU A 135 -5.55 -6.32 2.35
C LEU A 135 -4.44 -6.77 3.31
N LEU A 136 -3.18 -6.41 3.05
CA LEU A 136 -2.06 -6.65 3.96
C LEU A 136 -2.31 -6.02 5.34
N LYS A 137 -2.92 -4.83 5.37
CA LYS A 137 -3.33 -4.18 6.62
C LYS A 137 -4.40 -4.98 7.36
N ILE A 138 -5.42 -5.51 6.65
CA ILE A 138 -6.48 -6.35 7.25
C ILE A 138 -5.90 -7.64 7.83
N PHE A 139 -4.91 -8.26 7.16
CA PHE A 139 -4.21 -9.43 7.66
C PHE A 139 -3.18 -9.11 8.77
N GLY A 140 -2.92 -7.83 9.08
CA GLY A 140 -1.91 -7.40 10.05
C GLY A 140 -0.47 -7.69 9.61
N LEU A 141 -0.24 -7.71 8.29
CA LEU A 141 1.07 -8.00 7.70
C LEU A 141 1.80 -6.74 7.23
N LEU A 142 1.10 -5.60 7.06
CA LEU A 142 1.66 -4.41 6.42
C LEU A 142 2.93 -3.90 7.13
N ASP A 143 2.92 -3.88 8.46
CA ASP A 143 4.03 -3.39 9.27
C ASP A 143 5.06 -4.48 9.63
N LYS A 144 4.91 -5.69 9.03
CA LYS A 144 5.82 -6.83 9.22
C LYS A 144 6.74 -6.97 8.00
N ARG A 145 7.91 -7.62 8.19
CA ARG A 145 8.86 -7.90 7.09
C ARG A 145 8.23 -8.46 5.81
N PRO A 146 7.35 -9.51 5.87
CA PRO A 146 6.74 -10.03 4.65
C PRO A 146 5.83 -9.01 3.95
N GLY A 147 5.17 -8.14 4.70
CA GLY A 147 4.37 -7.04 4.13
C GLY A 147 5.24 -5.97 3.45
N HIS A 148 6.32 -5.53 4.10
CA HIS A 148 7.28 -4.60 3.49
C HIS A 148 7.89 -5.17 2.21
N ALA A 149 8.27 -6.46 2.21
CA ALA A 149 8.77 -7.15 1.02
C ALA A 149 7.69 -7.20 -0.09
N ALA A 150 6.45 -7.52 0.25
CA ALA A 150 5.34 -7.54 -0.72
C ALA A 150 5.12 -6.16 -1.34
N VAL A 151 5.13 -5.08 -0.56
CA VAL A 151 5.00 -3.70 -1.07
C VAL A 151 6.15 -3.36 -2.01
N ALA A 152 7.40 -3.70 -1.67
CA ALA A 152 8.53 -3.45 -2.55
C ALA A 152 8.46 -4.26 -3.85
N LEU A 153 7.94 -5.51 -3.82
CA LEU A 153 7.70 -6.31 -5.02
C LEU A 153 6.60 -5.69 -5.91
N LEU A 154 5.54 -5.14 -5.30
CA LEU A 154 4.48 -4.43 -6.02
C LEU A 154 5.04 -3.18 -6.73
N VAL A 155 5.85 -2.38 -6.04
CA VAL A 155 6.53 -1.22 -6.65
C VAL A 155 7.43 -1.66 -7.82
N ALA A 156 8.11 -2.81 -7.71
CA ALA A 156 8.86 -3.38 -8.82
C ALA A 156 7.95 -3.79 -10.00
N GLN A 157 6.76 -4.35 -9.71
CA GLN A 157 5.78 -4.66 -10.77
C GLN A 157 5.30 -3.39 -11.47
N ASP A 158 5.04 -2.32 -10.73
CA ASP A 158 4.61 -1.04 -11.29
C ASP A 158 5.66 -0.46 -12.25
N LEU A 159 6.95 -0.62 -11.93
CA LEU A 159 8.04 -0.26 -12.84
C LEU A 159 8.04 -1.14 -14.12
N ILE A 160 7.86 -2.45 -13.95
CA ILE A 160 7.78 -3.38 -15.08
C ILE A 160 6.51 -3.11 -15.91
N ALA A 161 5.39 -2.71 -15.28
CA ALA A 161 4.15 -2.33 -15.97
C ALA A 161 4.39 -1.23 -17.00
N VAL A 162 5.16 -0.21 -16.60
CA VAL A 162 5.50 0.91 -17.49
C VAL A 162 6.31 0.42 -18.69
N LEU A 163 7.25 -0.52 -18.49
CA LEU A 163 8.01 -1.13 -19.59
C LEU A 163 7.11 -1.97 -20.51
N ILE A 164 6.18 -2.75 -19.95
CA ILE A 164 5.19 -3.51 -20.73
C ILE A 164 4.34 -2.55 -21.55
N LEU A 165 3.90 -1.43 -20.97
CA LEU A 165 3.08 -0.43 -21.64
C LEU A 165 3.83 0.16 -22.85
N VAL A 166 5.11 0.53 -22.67
CA VAL A 166 5.97 1.03 -23.75
C VAL A 166 6.04 0.03 -24.91
N VAL A 167 6.26 -1.25 -24.61
CA VAL A 167 6.33 -2.31 -25.64
C VAL A 167 4.96 -2.51 -26.30
N THR A 168 3.88 -2.44 -25.56
CA THR A 168 2.51 -2.70 -26.06
C THR A 168 2.01 -1.59 -27.00
N ILE A 169 2.33 -0.33 -26.72
CA ILE A 169 1.86 0.82 -27.51
C ILE A 169 2.79 1.11 -28.70
N SER A 170 4.02 0.63 -28.68
CA SER A 170 5.02 0.94 -29.73
C SER A 170 4.54 0.47 -31.12
N PRO A 171 4.52 1.32 -32.15
CA PRO A 171 4.11 0.94 -33.50
C PRO A 171 4.97 -0.18 -34.12
N ALA A 172 6.21 -0.30 -33.70
CA ALA A 172 7.17 -1.28 -34.18
C ALA A 172 7.05 -2.68 -33.53
N ALA A 173 6.09 -2.90 -32.65
CA ALA A 173 6.00 -4.15 -31.90
C ALA A 173 5.26 -5.26 -32.69
N GLU A 174 5.75 -5.64 -33.84
CA GLU A 174 5.83 -7.05 -34.11
C GLU A 174 6.70 -7.66 -33.01
N LEU A 175 6.38 -8.82 -32.46
CA LEU A 175 7.18 -9.53 -31.46
C LEU A 175 8.56 -9.97 -32.03
N THR A 176 9.21 -9.05 -32.72
CA THR A 176 10.56 -9.21 -33.26
C THR A 176 11.57 -8.69 -32.22
N PRO A 177 12.77 -9.24 -32.14
CA PRO A 177 13.80 -8.72 -31.24
C PRO A 177 14.02 -7.22 -31.40
N ALA A 178 13.95 -6.69 -32.64
CA ALA A 178 14.07 -5.25 -32.91
C ALA A 178 12.88 -4.44 -32.35
N GLY A 179 11.65 -4.96 -32.43
CA GLY A 179 10.45 -4.34 -31.90
C GLY A 179 10.42 -4.24 -30.38
N ILE A 180 11.20 -5.06 -29.68
CA ILE A 180 11.34 -5.03 -28.22
C ILE A 180 12.58 -4.20 -27.83
N VAL A 181 13.73 -4.42 -28.47
CA VAL A 181 15.00 -3.80 -28.09
C VAL A 181 14.97 -2.29 -28.30
N LEU A 182 14.41 -1.80 -29.41
CA LEU A 182 14.41 -0.37 -29.71
C LEU A 182 13.58 0.47 -28.71
N PRO A 183 12.32 0.11 -28.35
CA PRO A 183 11.59 0.82 -27.30
C PRO A 183 12.29 0.76 -25.94
N LEU A 184 12.87 -0.38 -25.57
CA LEU A 184 13.61 -0.51 -24.31
C LEU A 184 14.89 0.34 -24.32
N ALA A 185 15.61 0.40 -25.43
CA ALA A 185 16.80 1.26 -25.56
C ALA A 185 16.42 2.75 -25.46
N LYS A 186 15.34 3.18 -26.10
CA LYS A 186 14.81 4.55 -25.99
C LYS A 186 14.36 4.85 -24.56
N ALA A 187 13.64 3.94 -23.91
CA ALA A 187 13.23 4.09 -22.52
C ALA A 187 14.44 4.19 -21.58
N THR A 188 15.43 3.31 -21.75
CA THR A 188 16.67 3.36 -20.96
C THR A 188 17.42 4.66 -21.17
N LEU A 189 17.58 5.12 -22.41
CA LEU A 189 18.23 6.40 -22.71
C LEU A 189 17.47 7.57 -22.08
N PHE A 190 16.14 7.58 -22.18
CA PHE A 190 15.30 8.60 -21.57
C PHE A 190 15.47 8.63 -20.04
N VAL A 191 15.47 7.46 -19.39
CA VAL A 191 15.71 7.34 -17.93
C VAL A 191 17.09 7.88 -17.56
N VAL A 192 18.14 7.50 -18.27
CA VAL A 192 19.51 7.96 -18.00
C VAL A 192 19.58 9.49 -18.14
N VAL A 193 19.05 10.05 -19.22
CA VAL A 193 19.03 11.50 -19.43
C VAL A 193 18.21 12.20 -18.34
N ALA A 194 17.05 11.67 -17.99
CA ALA A 194 16.21 12.23 -16.94
C ALA A 194 16.89 12.18 -15.56
N LEU A 195 17.56 11.09 -15.21
CA LEU A 195 18.31 10.96 -13.95
C LEU A 195 19.52 11.93 -13.90
N VAL A 196 20.27 12.04 -14.99
CA VAL A 196 21.45 12.94 -15.06
C VAL A 196 21.00 14.41 -15.04
N ALA A 197 20.06 14.79 -15.91
CA ALA A 197 19.57 16.17 -15.98
C ALA A 197 18.71 16.52 -14.74
N GLY A 198 17.85 15.61 -14.32
CA GLY A 198 16.95 15.78 -13.18
C GLY A 198 17.68 15.78 -11.83
N GLY A 199 18.62 14.88 -11.64
CA GLY A 199 19.38 14.75 -10.40
C GLY A 199 20.20 15.99 -10.03
N THR A 200 20.59 16.79 -11.03
CA THR A 200 21.36 18.02 -10.81
C THR A 200 20.50 19.29 -10.89
N LEU A 201 19.72 19.45 -11.95
CA LEU A 201 18.98 20.68 -12.24
C LEU A 201 17.63 20.70 -11.52
N LEU A 202 16.81 19.66 -11.74
CA LEU A 202 15.45 19.59 -11.18
C LEU A 202 15.48 19.58 -9.65
N ARG A 203 16.43 18.86 -9.05
CA ARG A 203 16.62 18.84 -7.60
C ARG A 203 16.88 20.25 -7.03
N ARG A 204 17.74 21.05 -7.68
CA ARG A 204 18.00 22.43 -7.24
C ARG A 204 16.76 23.32 -7.35
N VAL A 205 16.04 23.20 -8.47
CA VAL A 205 14.82 23.96 -8.74
C VAL A 205 13.70 23.56 -7.75
N VAL A 206 13.48 22.28 -7.55
CA VAL A 206 12.48 21.75 -6.59
C VAL A 206 12.78 22.27 -5.18
N ILE A 207 14.02 22.17 -4.70
CA ILE A 207 14.40 22.64 -3.36
C ILE A 207 14.24 24.16 -3.24
N ALA A 208 14.61 24.93 -4.26
CA ALA A 208 14.45 26.38 -4.25
C ALA A 208 12.98 26.78 -4.22
N PHE A 209 12.13 26.07 -4.96
CA PHE A 209 10.67 26.27 -5.00
C PHE A 209 10.02 25.89 -3.66
N LEU A 210 10.37 24.72 -3.09
CA LEU A 210 9.88 24.23 -1.79
C LEU A 210 10.10 25.23 -0.65
N ARG A 211 11.20 26.00 -0.71
CA ARG A 211 11.56 26.97 0.36
C ARG A 211 10.79 28.28 0.31
N ARG A 212 10.21 28.65 -0.83
CA ARG A 212 9.71 30.03 -1.07
C ARG A 212 8.33 30.09 -1.70
N ALA A 213 7.83 29.01 -2.32
CA ALA A 213 6.58 29.03 -3.07
C ALA A 213 5.36 28.76 -2.17
N PRO A 214 4.26 29.48 -2.33
CA PRO A 214 2.99 29.12 -1.72
C PRO A 214 2.47 27.79 -2.29
N ALA A 215 1.58 27.11 -1.56
CA ALA A 215 1.09 25.77 -1.92
C ALA A 215 0.49 25.70 -3.36
N GLY A 216 -0.26 26.72 -3.77
CA GLY A 216 -0.83 26.78 -5.13
C GLY A 216 0.22 26.83 -6.25
N ALA A 217 1.33 27.58 -6.02
CA ALA A 217 2.43 27.63 -6.99
C ALA A 217 3.19 26.29 -7.05
N MET A 218 3.26 25.56 -5.93
CA MET A 218 3.88 24.24 -5.87
C MET A 218 3.06 23.21 -6.65
N ILE A 219 1.73 23.23 -6.52
CA ILE A 219 0.84 22.37 -7.32
C ILE A 219 1.06 22.62 -8.80
N ALA A 220 1.00 23.91 -9.22
CA ALA A 220 1.21 24.27 -10.61
C ALA A 220 2.58 23.82 -11.12
N PHE A 221 3.64 23.99 -10.32
CA PHE A 221 5.00 23.56 -10.66
C PHE A 221 5.08 22.04 -10.82
N CYS A 222 4.58 21.24 -9.86
CA CYS A 222 4.63 19.78 -9.93
C CYS A 222 3.83 19.25 -11.11
N THR A 223 2.64 19.82 -11.35
CA THR A 223 1.81 19.46 -12.50
C THR A 223 2.53 19.82 -13.82
N ALA A 224 3.14 21.00 -13.91
CA ALA A 224 3.91 21.42 -15.09
C ALA A 224 5.10 20.50 -15.35
N VAL A 225 5.83 20.08 -14.31
CA VAL A 225 6.94 19.12 -14.44
C VAL A 225 6.44 17.76 -14.92
N ALA A 226 5.33 17.25 -14.36
CA ALA A 226 4.72 15.99 -14.78
C ALA A 226 4.31 16.03 -16.26
N LEU A 227 3.61 17.10 -16.67
CA LEU A 227 3.14 17.26 -18.05
C LEU A 227 4.28 17.49 -19.04
N ALA A 228 5.29 18.29 -18.67
CA ALA A 228 6.46 18.53 -19.51
C ALA A 228 7.25 17.23 -19.72
N ALA A 229 7.47 16.44 -18.68
CA ALA A 229 8.14 15.16 -18.79
C ALA A 229 7.33 14.12 -19.57
N ALA A 230 6.01 14.10 -19.40
CA ALA A 230 5.09 13.30 -20.21
C ALA A 230 5.23 13.66 -21.71
N TRP A 231 5.19 14.94 -22.03
CA TRP A 231 5.37 15.44 -23.40
C TRP A 231 6.76 15.11 -23.98
N LEU A 232 7.84 15.28 -23.21
CA LEU A 232 9.19 14.92 -23.63
C LEU A 232 9.32 13.41 -23.88
N GLY A 233 8.71 12.58 -23.01
CA GLY A 233 8.62 11.14 -23.22
C GLY A 233 7.94 10.78 -24.53
N HIS A 234 6.82 11.44 -24.82
CA HIS A 234 6.07 11.25 -26.06
C HIS A 234 6.89 11.62 -27.30
N ILE A 235 7.60 12.74 -27.30
CA ILE A 235 8.52 13.13 -28.39
C ILE A 235 9.63 12.08 -28.58
N ALA A 236 10.10 11.47 -27.49
CA ALA A 236 11.08 10.38 -27.55
C ALA A 236 10.48 9.06 -28.09
N GLY A 237 9.18 9.02 -28.41
CA GLY A 237 8.45 7.84 -28.88
C GLY A 237 8.08 6.87 -27.76
N LEU A 238 7.96 7.38 -26.54
CA LEU A 238 7.49 6.66 -25.35
C LEU A 238 6.06 7.10 -25.01
N SER A 239 5.43 6.47 -24.04
CA SER A 239 4.11 6.93 -23.59
C SER A 239 4.20 8.18 -22.70
N PHE A 240 3.10 8.96 -22.64
CA PHE A 240 3.00 10.12 -21.75
C PHE A 240 3.19 9.71 -20.28
N GLU A 241 2.61 8.57 -19.92
CA GLU A 241 2.63 8.00 -18.57
C GLU A 241 4.06 7.67 -18.13
N PHE A 242 4.86 7.11 -19.02
CA PHE A 242 6.26 6.79 -18.74
C PHE A 242 7.07 8.04 -18.41
N GLY A 243 6.93 9.08 -19.22
CA GLY A 243 7.62 10.35 -18.97
C GLY A 243 7.27 10.94 -17.61
N ALA A 244 5.98 10.95 -17.26
CA ALA A 244 5.48 11.43 -15.98
C ALA A 244 6.02 10.60 -14.81
N PHE A 245 5.99 9.27 -14.90
CA PHE A 245 6.53 8.37 -13.88
C PHE A 245 8.02 8.65 -13.60
N ILE A 246 8.82 8.78 -14.63
CA ILE A 246 10.26 9.06 -14.48
C ILE A 246 10.50 10.41 -13.81
N ALA A 247 9.71 11.44 -14.14
CA ALA A 247 9.82 12.74 -13.45
C ALA A 247 9.51 12.61 -11.96
N GLY A 248 8.48 11.86 -11.58
CA GLY A 248 8.17 11.54 -10.20
C GLY A 248 9.32 10.82 -9.49
N ALA A 249 9.88 9.78 -10.11
CA ALA A 249 11.00 9.01 -9.58
C ALA A 249 12.28 9.85 -9.41
N VAL A 250 12.53 10.79 -10.31
CA VAL A 250 13.65 11.74 -10.15
C VAL A 250 13.43 12.69 -8.97
N ILE A 251 12.21 13.15 -8.75
CA ILE A 251 11.87 14.03 -7.62
C ILE A 251 11.88 13.26 -6.30
N SER A 252 11.52 11.98 -6.29
CA SER A 252 11.49 11.15 -5.07
C SER A 252 12.85 11.10 -4.36
N GLU A 253 13.94 11.11 -5.11
CA GLU A 253 15.31 11.14 -4.59
C GLU A 253 15.73 12.53 -4.06
N ALA A 254 14.90 13.57 -4.24
CA ALA A 254 15.20 14.92 -3.75
C ALA A 254 14.74 15.09 -2.29
N ALA A 255 15.51 15.84 -1.50
CA ALA A 255 15.09 16.24 -0.17
C ALA A 255 13.80 17.07 -0.25
N GLY A 256 12.72 16.61 0.38
CA GLY A 256 11.40 17.27 0.34
C GLY A 256 10.35 16.54 -0.51
N SER A 257 10.65 15.39 -1.07
CA SER A 257 9.71 14.57 -1.86
C SER A 257 8.39 14.30 -1.12
N ARG A 258 8.40 14.02 0.18
CA ARG A 258 7.19 13.85 1.01
C ARG A 258 6.29 15.09 1.04
N MET A 259 6.87 16.28 0.99
CA MET A 259 6.10 17.52 0.91
C MET A 259 5.46 17.68 -0.46
N VAL A 260 6.18 17.35 -1.53
CA VAL A 260 5.64 17.32 -2.91
C VAL A 260 4.48 16.33 -2.98
N GLU A 261 4.66 15.12 -2.47
CA GLU A 261 3.62 14.08 -2.41
C GLU A 261 2.36 14.58 -1.68
N SER A 262 2.51 15.16 -0.49
CA SER A 262 1.38 15.68 0.29
C SER A 262 0.59 16.78 -0.42
N ILE A 263 1.25 17.56 -1.27
CA ILE A 263 0.63 18.64 -2.06
C ILE A 263 -0.08 18.07 -3.30
N VAL A 264 0.50 17.07 -3.94
CA VAL A 264 -0.04 16.45 -5.18
C VAL A 264 -1.15 15.44 -4.86
N ALA A 265 -1.11 14.78 -3.69
CA ALA A 265 -2.05 13.73 -3.32
C ALA A 265 -3.55 14.08 -3.48
N PRO A 266 -4.07 15.25 -3.04
CA PRO A 266 -5.49 15.58 -3.22
C PRO A 266 -5.90 15.68 -4.69
N PHE A 267 -5.01 16.18 -5.56
CA PHE A 267 -5.25 16.25 -7.01
C PHE A 267 -5.22 14.86 -7.63
N ARG A 268 -4.27 14.05 -7.24
CA ARG A 268 -4.20 12.66 -7.65
C ARG A 268 -5.51 11.93 -7.35
N GLU A 269 -6.05 12.04 -6.14
CA GLU A 269 -7.30 11.38 -5.75
C GLU A 269 -8.49 11.81 -6.61
N PHE A 270 -8.60 13.12 -6.92
CA PHE A 270 -9.63 13.62 -7.81
C PHE A 270 -9.49 13.03 -9.22
N PHE A 271 -8.29 13.06 -9.78
CA PHE A 271 -8.06 12.55 -11.14
C PHE A 271 -8.15 11.03 -11.23
N ILE A 272 -7.74 10.29 -10.19
CA ILE A 272 -7.97 8.83 -10.09
C ILE A 272 -9.46 8.52 -10.19
N LEU A 273 -10.30 9.26 -9.45
CA LEU A 273 -11.74 9.08 -9.50
C LEU A 273 -12.26 9.26 -10.93
N VAL A 274 -11.91 10.39 -11.58
CA VAL A 274 -12.34 10.68 -12.97
C VAL A 274 -11.82 9.63 -13.95
N PHE A 275 -10.57 9.20 -13.80
CA PHE A 275 -9.97 8.15 -14.62
C PHE A 275 -10.73 6.83 -14.52
N PHE A 276 -11.00 6.34 -13.32
CA PHE A 276 -11.71 5.07 -13.16
C PHE A 276 -13.18 5.13 -13.57
N VAL A 277 -13.85 6.28 -13.38
CA VAL A 277 -15.19 6.49 -13.93
C VAL A 277 -15.13 6.47 -15.46
N SER A 278 -14.19 7.19 -16.07
CA SER A 278 -14.02 7.17 -17.53
C SER A 278 -13.77 5.75 -18.07
N ILE A 279 -12.94 4.94 -17.38
CA ILE A 279 -12.76 3.53 -17.75
C ILE A 279 -14.08 2.77 -17.73
N GLY A 280 -14.87 2.97 -16.67
CA GLY A 280 -16.19 2.33 -16.55
C GLY A 280 -17.12 2.66 -17.70
N THR A 281 -17.05 3.88 -18.26
CA THR A 281 -17.90 4.26 -19.41
C THR A 281 -17.56 3.49 -20.71
N PHE A 282 -16.37 2.90 -20.82
CA PHE A 282 -16.01 2.06 -21.96
C PHE A 282 -16.42 0.58 -21.80
N VAL A 283 -16.95 0.19 -20.63
CA VAL A 283 -17.38 -1.18 -20.39
C VAL A 283 -18.74 -1.42 -20.99
N ASP A 284 -18.79 -2.25 -22.03
CA ASP A 284 -20.05 -2.75 -22.58
C ASP A 284 -20.62 -3.85 -21.67
N VAL A 285 -21.66 -3.51 -20.91
CA VAL A 285 -22.34 -4.43 -19.99
C VAL A 285 -22.91 -5.64 -20.71
N ARG A 286 -23.36 -5.47 -21.97
CA ARG A 286 -23.90 -6.58 -22.79
C ARG A 286 -22.80 -7.54 -23.19
N ALA A 287 -21.62 -7.00 -23.58
CA ALA A 287 -20.46 -7.84 -23.88
C ALA A 287 -19.98 -8.59 -22.62
N VAL A 288 -19.89 -7.93 -21.46
CA VAL A 288 -19.58 -8.59 -20.19
C VAL A 288 -20.61 -9.66 -19.85
N ALA A 289 -21.91 -9.36 -20.02
CA ALA A 289 -22.97 -10.32 -19.76
C ALA A 289 -22.98 -11.49 -20.76
N LEU A 290 -22.57 -11.29 -22.00
CA LEU A 290 -22.45 -12.37 -23.00
C LEU A 290 -21.27 -13.27 -22.69
N HIS A 291 -20.16 -12.72 -22.19
CA HIS A 291 -18.91 -13.46 -21.94
C HIS A 291 -18.74 -13.88 -20.47
N TRP A 292 -19.82 -13.81 -19.65
CA TRP A 292 -19.73 -14.17 -18.23
C TRP A 292 -19.14 -15.58 -17.96
N PRO A 293 -19.35 -16.62 -18.81
CA PRO A 293 -18.73 -17.92 -18.55
C PRO A 293 -17.20 -17.87 -18.70
N ALA A 294 -16.70 -17.16 -19.72
CA ALA A 294 -15.26 -16.94 -19.91
C ALA A 294 -14.68 -16.14 -18.74
N ILE A 295 -15.35 -15.06 -18.31
CA ILE A 295 -14.93 -14.24 -17.17
C ILE A 295 -14.84 -15.08 -15.89
N LEU A 296 -15.84 -15.93 -15.62
CA LEU A 296 -15.82 -16.79 -14.43
C LEU A 296 -14.72 -17.85 -14.50
N VAL A 297 -14.60 -18.56 -15.61
CA VAL A 297 -13.60 -19.64 -15.75
C VAL A 297 -12.18 -19.06 -15.75
N VAL A 298 -11.94 -18.04 -16.58
CA VAL A 298 -10.62 -17.37 -16.62
C VAL A 298 -10.30 -16.75 -15.26
N GLY A 299 -11.24 -16.04 -14.66
CA GLY A 299 -11.05 -15.37 -13.37
C GLY A 299 -10.82 -16.33 -12.22
N ALA A 300 -11.58 -17.44 -12.13
CA ALA A 300 -11.41 -18.44 -11.09
C ALA A 300 -10.09 -19.22 -11.24
N ALA A 301 -9.78 -19.69 -12.47
CA ALA A 301 -8.52 -20.36 -12.76
C ALA A 301 -7.32 -19.46 -12.50
N PHE A 302 -7.41 -18.22 -12.93
CA PHE A 302 -6.38 -17.22 -12.71
C PHE A 302 -6.19 -16.87 -11.23
N ALA A 303 -7.28 -16.68 -10.48
CA ALA A 303 -7.23 -16.45 -9.04
C ALA A 303 -6.52 -17.59 -8.31
N LEU A 304 -6.82 -18.84 -8.68
CA LEU A 304 -6.15 -20.02 -8.13
C LEU A 304 -4.64 -20.01 -8.42
N VAL A 305 -4.25 -19.78 -9.66
CA VAL A 305 -2.83 -19.73 -10.07
C VAL A 305 -2.09 -18.61 -9.34
N ARG A 306 -2.71 -17.42 -9.17
CA ARG A 306 -2.08 -16.30 -8.46
C ARG A 306 -1.92 -16.56 -6.97
N VAL A 307 -2.99 -16.99 -6.30
CA VAL A 307 -2.91 -17.29 -4.86
C VAL A 307 -1.91 -18.39 -4.61
N ALA A 308 -1.91 -19.46 -5.42
CA ALA A 308 -0.95 -20.55 -5.30
C ALA A 308 0.49 -20.07 -5.58
N GLY A 309 0.72 -19.31 -6.65
CA GLY A 309 2.04 -18.81 -7.03
C GLY A 309 2.67 -17.91 -5.96
N TRP A 310 1.93 -16.92 -5.50
CA TRP A 310 2.40 -16.02 -4.43
C TRP A 310 2.59 -16.74 -3.10
N SER A 311 1.68 -17.67 -2.76
CA SER A 311 1.83 -18.48 -1.55
C SER A 311 3.06 -19.38 -1.63
N LEU A 312 3.32 -19.99 -2.79
CA LEU A 312 4.50 -20.83 -2.99
C LEU A 312 5.80 -20.03 -2.91
N LEU A 313 5.88 -18.87 -3.57
CA LEU A 313 7.05 -17.99 -3.46
C LEU A 313 7.32 -17.60 -2.01
N SER A 314 6.28 -17.25 -1.27
CA SER A 314 6.37 -16.91 0.14
C SER A 314 6.86 -18.11 0.98
N ARG A 315 6.43 -19.33 0.65
CA ARG A 315 6.92 -20.56 1.30
C ARG A 315 8.39 -20.85 0.98
N ILE A 316 8.83 -20.58 -0.26
CA ILE A 316 10.24 -20.72 -0.66
C ILE A 316 11.13 -19.81 0.19
N VAL A 317 10.68 -18.60 0.52
CA VAL A 317 11.39 -17.70 1.45
C VAL A 317 11.06 -17.96 2.92
N ARG A 318 10.57 -19.15 3.22
CA ARG A 318 10.35 -19.72 4.57
C ARG A 318 9.31 -18.98 5.42
N GLN A 319 8.33 -18.33 4.83
CA GLN A 319 7.22 -17.76 5.59
C GLN A 319 6.27 -18.86 6.10
N PRO A 320 5.60 -18.67 7.25
CA PRO A 320 4.57 -19.57 7.76
C PRO A 320 3.42 -19.75 6.76
N LEU A 321 2.70 -20.88 6.84
CA LEU A 321 1.64 -21.20 5.88
C LEU A 321 0.51 -20.17 5.89
N GLY A 322 0.07 -19.73 7.07
CA GLY A 322 -0.98 -18.71 7.19
C GLY A 322 -0.57 -17.37 6.57
N THR A 323 0.66 -16.90 6.87
CA THR A 323 1.25 -15.71 6.24
C THR A 323 1.38 -15.88 4.73
N SER A 324 1.80 -17.05 4.25
CA SER A 324 1.96 -17.32 2.81
C SER A 324 0.65 -17.25 2.05
N ILE A 325 -0.41 -17.85 2.59
CA ILE A 325 -1.77 -17.78 1.99
C ILE A 325 -2.32 -16.35 2.07
N ALA A 326 -2.11 -15.65 3.19
CA ALA A 326 -2.54 -14.27 3.35
C ALA A 326 -1.85 -13.33 2.33
N LEU A 327 -0.55 -13.52 2.06
CA LEU A 327 0.17 -12.84 0.99
C LEU A 327 -0.41 -13.18 -0.39
N GLY A 328 -0.68 -14.48 -0.65
CA GLY A 328 -1.30 -14.92 -1.90
C GLY A 328 -2.65 -14.25 -2.15
N ILE A 329 -3.51 -14.16 -1.13
CA ILE A 329 -4.81 -13.48 -1.21
C ILE A 329 -4.62 -11.95 -1.38
N SER A 330 -3.66 -11.35 -0.65
CA SER A 330 -3.41 -9.91 -0.73
C SER A 330 -2.89 -9.48 -2.11
N LEU A 331 -2.09 -10.31 -2.76
CA LEU A 331 -1.49 -10.05 -4.07
C LEU A 331 -2.34 -10.58 -5.25
N LEU A 332 -3.53 -11.15 -4.97
CA LEU A 332 -4.47 -11.62 -5.99
C LEU A 332 -5.05 -10.48 -6.84
N PRO A 333 -5.50 -9.33 -6.28
CA PRO A 333 -6.22 -8.34 -7.06
C PRO A 333 -5.39 -7.81 -8.23
N LEU A 334 -6.03 -7.76 -9.38
CA LEU A 334 -5.58 -6.98 -10.52
C LEU A 334 -5.96 -5.51 -10.29
N GLY A 335 -5.20 -4.58 -10.85
CA GLY A 335 -5.36 -3.18 -10.53
C GLY A 335 -5.48 -2.27 -11.74
N GLU A 336 -5.19 -0.99 -11.48
CA GLU A 336 -5.22 0.10 -12.44
C GLU A 336 -4.34 -0.15 -13.67
N PHE A 337 -3.13 -0.69 -13.48
CA PHE A 337 -2.23 -0.96 -14.59
C PHE A 337 -2.76 -2.02 -15.57
N ASN A 338 -3.50 -3.02 -15.07
CA ASN A 338 -4.12 -4.02 -15.95
C ASN A 338 -5.16 -3.39 -16.85
N VAL A 339 -5.93 -2.45 -16.29
CA VAL A 339 -6.95 -1.70 -17.05
C VAL A 339 -6.29 -0.74 -18.04
N VAL A 340 -5.21 -0.05 -17.63
CA VAL A 340 -4.42 0.81 -18.52
C VAL A 340 -3.84 0.01 -19.68
N LEU A 341 -3.22 -1.14 -19.40
CA LEU A 341 -2.67 -2.03 -20.42
C LEU A 341 -3.76 -2.54 -21.37
N ALA A 342 -4.91 -2.96 -20.84
CA ALA A 342 -6.02 -3.42 -21.65
C ALA A 342 -6.56 -2.31 -22.55
N LYS A 343 -6.77 -1.09 -22.02
CA LYS A 343 -7.24 0.09 -22.79
C LYS A 343 -6.23 0.48 -23.87
N ALA A 344 -4.96 0.56 -23.52
CA ALA A 344 -3.89 0.88 -24.47
C ALA A 344 -3.77 -0.18 -25.57
N SER A 345 -3.90 -1.46 -25.22
CA SER A 345 -3.89 -2.57 -26.17
C SER A 345 -5.09 -2.54 -27.12
N LEU A 346 -6.28 -2.19 -26.62
CA LEU A 346 -7.49 -2.00 -27.43
C LEU A 346 -7.30 -0.82 -28.40
N ALA A 347 -6.79 0.31 -27.92
CA ALA A 347 -6.52 1.50 -28.76
C ALA A 347 -5.48 1.19 -29.84
N ALA A 348 -4.46 0.38 -29.53
CA ALA A 348 -3.44 -0.09 -30.47
C ALA A 348 -3.91 -1.25 -31.38
N LYS A 349 -5.21 -1.65 -31.32
CA LYS A 349 -5.77 -2.79 -32.07
C LYS A 349 -5.03 -4.11 -31.80
N ARG A 350 -4.59 -4.31 -30.56
CA ARG A 350 -3.91 -5.51 -30.07
C ARG A 350 -4.74 -6.32 -29.08
N LEU A 351 -5.93 -5.86 -28.81
CA LEU A 351 -7.04 -6.58 -28.20
C LEU A 351 -8.30 -6.23 -28.96
N ASP A 352 -9.16 -7.22 -29.11
CA ASP A 352 -10.50 -7.01 -29.60
C ASP A 352 -11.43 -6.51 -28.48
N PRO A 353 -12.58 -5.88 -28.79
CA PRO A 353 -13.54 -5.42 -27.78
C PRO A 353 -13.99 -6.53 -26.81
N GLU A 354 -14.10 -7.76 -27.30
CA GLU A 354 -14.47 -8.94 -26.51
C GLU A 354 -13.38 -9.33 -25.51
N GLU A 355 -12.13 -9.37 -25.96
CA GLU A 355 -10.94 -9.63 -25.12
C GLU A 355 -10.77 -8.55 -24.05
N TYR A 356 -11.00 -7.30 -24.44
CA TYR A 356 -11.00 -6.16 -23.51
C TYR A 356 -12.10 -6.30 -22.45
N ALA A 357 -13.34 -6.57 -22.85
CA ALA A 357 -14.45 -6.74 -21.91
C ALA A 357 -14.19 -7.90 -20.93
N THR A 358 -13.62 -9.01 -21.43
CA THR A 358 -13.22 -10.14 -20.58
C THR A 358 -12.09 -9.76 -19.62
N ALA A 359 -11.06 -9.03 -20.05
CA ALA A 359 -9.97 -8.59 -19.19
C ALA A 359 -10.47 -7.67 -18.06
N ILE A 360 -11.36 -6.73 -18.37
CA ILE A 360 -11.98 -5.87 -17.36
C ILE A 360 -12.87 -6.70 -16.41
N GLY A 361 -13.69 -7.59 -16.94
CA GLY A 361 -14.54 -8.48 -16.14
C GLY A 361 -13.74 -9.32 -15.15
N VAL A 362 -12.64 -9.93 -15.59
CA VAL A 362 -11.73 -10.69 -14.73
C VAL A 362 -11.03 -9.79 -13.69
N THR A 363 -10.66 -8.58 -14.08
CA THR A 363 -10.08 -7.60 -13.12
C THR A 363 -11.06 -7.31 -11.98
N LEU A 364 -12.31 -6.98 -12.30
CA LEU A 364 -13.36 -6.74 -11.31
C LEU A 364 -13.63 -7.98 -10.45
N LEU A 365 -13.71 -9.15 -11.07
CA LEU A 365 -13.89 -10.43 -10.37
C LEU A 365 -12.73 -10.73 -9.41
N SER A 366 -11.48 -10.44 -9.79
CA SER A 366 -10.31 -10.66 -8.94
C SER A 366 -10.36 -9.82 -7.66
N ILE A 367 -10.81 -8.57 -7.76
CA ILE A 367 -11.00 -7.66 -6.62
C ILE A 367 -12.10 -8.19 -5.70
N LEU A 368 -13.21 -8.62 -6.26
CA LEU A 368 -14.33 -9.18 -5.50
C LEU A 368 -13.92 -10.48 -4.79
N LEU A 369 -13.25 -11.39 -5.50
CA LEU A 369 -12.75 -12.64 -4.92
C LEU A 369 -11.76 -12.39 -3.79
N ALA A 370 -10.83 -11.46 -3.94
CA ALA A 370 -9.88 -11.12 -2.90
C ALA A 370 -10.59 -10.57 -1.65
N ALA A 371 -11.60 -9.71 -1.82
CA ALA A 371 -12.40 -9.20 -0.70
C ALA A 371 -13.16 -10.33 0.03
N VAL A 372 -13.78 -11.24 -0.72
CA VAL A 372 -14.49 -12.41 -0.16
C VAL A 372 -13.52 -13.34 0.57
N LEU A 373 -12.41 -13.71 -0.07
CA LEU A 373 -11.40 -14.59 0.52
C LEU A 373 -10.81 -13.99 1.79
N THR A 374 -10.52 -12.68 1.78
CA THR A 374 -10.05 -11.98 2.98
C THR A 374 -11.06 -12.06 4.11
N ARG A 375 -12.34 -11.81 3.83
CA ARG A 375 -13.42 -11.87 4.84
C ARG A 375 -13.60 -13.26 5.43
N VAL A 376 -13.50 -14.29 4.60
CA VAL A 376 -13.66 -15.70 5.01
C VAL A 376 -12.44 -16.21 5.77
N PHE A 377 -11.24 -15.86 5.33
CA PHE A 377 -10.01 -16.50 5.80
C PHE A 377 -9.20 -15.66 6.79
N ALA A 378 -9.42 -14.34 6.94
CA ALA A 378 -8.58 -13.51 7.79
C ALA A 378 -8.51 -13.97 9.25
N ALA A 379 -9.62 -14.44 9.82
CA ALA A 379 -9.64 -14.98 11.18
C ALA A 379 -8.95 -16.35 11.28
N ARG A 380 -9.16 -17.21 10.27
CA ARG A 380 -8.59 -18.58 10.22
C ARG A 380 -7.09 -18.56 9.98
N LEU A 381 -6.62 -17.72 9.06
CA LEU A 381 -5.19 -17.64 8.70
C LEU A 381 -4.34 -17.10 9.85
N ARG A 382 -4.87 -16.17 10.65
CA ARG A 382 -4.21 -15.74 11.90
C ARG A 382 -4.03 -16.90 12.89
N GLY A 383 -4.94 -17.87 12.90
CA GLY A 383 -4.83 -19.07 13.71
C GLY A 383 -3.78 -20.08 13.23
N LEU A 384 -3.48 -20.12 11.92
CA LEU A 384 -2.47 -21.04 11.36
C LEU A 384 -1.02 -20.62 11.67
N ASP A 385 -0.78 -19.34 11.88
CA ASP A 385 0.55 -18.83 12.25
C ASP A 385 0.85 -18.99 13.74
N THR A 386 -0.15 -19.41 14.53
CA THR A 386 0.07 -19.70 15.96
C THR A 386 0.99 -20.89 16.20
N ASN A 387 1.24 -21.74 15.21
CA ASN A 387 2.27 -22.78 15.29
C ASN A 387 3.71 -22.24 15.24
N THR A 388 3.93 -21.02 14.74
CA THR A 388 5.21 -20.29 14.89
C THR A 388 5.39 -19.69 16.28
N LEU A 389 4.32 -19.68 17.09
CA LEU A 389 4.38 -19.35 18.52
C LEU A 389 5.14 -20.42 19.34
N ALA A 390 5.52 -21.56 18.72
CA ALA A 390 6.31 -22.60 19.36
C ALA A 390 7.76 -22.18 19.69
N GLU A 391 8.21 -21.03 19.18
CA GLU A 391 9.57 -20.52 19.44
C GLU A 391 9.65 -19.60 20.66
N VAL A 392 8.51 -19.10 21.18
CA VAL A 392 8.51 -18.33 22.43
C VAL A 392 8.27 -19.29 23.59
N GLY A 393 9.35 -19.63 24.26
CA GLY A 393 9.36 -20.40 25.49
C GLY A 393 9.51 -19.51 26.72
N ALA A 394 9.52 -20.13 27.90
CA ALA A 394 9.95 -19.47 29.13
C ALA A 394 11.37 -18.93 28.95
N PHE A 395 11.63 -17.70 29.42
CA PHE A 395 12.96 -17.12 29.31
C PHE A 395 13.95 -17.89 30.18
N GLU A 396 15.12 -18.20 29.62
CA GLU A 396 16.26 -18.67 30.39
C GLU A 396 16.81 -17.49 31.21
N GLY A 397 17.05 -17.71 32.47
CA GLY A 397 17.42 -16.67 33.42
C GLY A 397 16.21 -16.17 34.24
N ALA A 398 16.41 -15.14 35.01
CA ALA A 398 15.41 -14.57 35.90
C ALA A 398 15.21 -13.06 35.58
N PRO A 399 14.60 -12.68 34.43
CA PRO A 399 14.38 -11.29 34.12
C PRO A 399 13.34 -10.68 35.07
N ASP A 400 13.61 -9.45 35.52
CA ASP A 400 12.70 -8.67 36.36
C ASP A 400 11.60 -7.96 35.54
N VAL A 401 11.92 -7.59 34.31
CA VAL A 401 11.04 -6.80 33.43
C VAL A 401 10.88 -7.50 32.08
N LEU A 402 9.64 -7.60 31.61
CA LEU A 402 9.32 -8.03 30.26
C LEU A 402 8.88 -6.82 29.41
N ILE A 403 9.59 -6.55 28.33
CA ILE A 403 9.30 -5.48 27.39
C ILE A 403 8.68 -6.08 26.12
N LEU A 404 7.45 -5.68 25.81
CA LEU A 404 6.73 -6.06 24.60
C LEU A 404 6.91 -4.96 23.54
N GLY A 405 7.70 -5.27 22.50
CA GLY A 405 8.14 -4.32 21.48
C GLY A 405 9.47 -3.63 21.83
N TYR A 406 10.46 -3.70 20.92
CA TYR A 406 11.78 -3.09 21.11
C TYR A 406 12.06 -1.96 20.11
N GLY A 407 11.01 -1.23 19.72
CA GLY A 407 11.10 0.00 18.96
C GLY A 407 11.71 1.15 19.79
N ARG A 408 11.50 2.40 19.37
CA ARG A 408 12.10 3.60 20.02
C ARG A 408 11.89 3.66 21.54
N VAL A 409 10.65 3.43 22.00
CA VAL A 409 10.32 3.48 23.44
C VAL A 409 10.93 2.30 24.18
N GLY A 410 10.69 1.07 23.70
CA GLY A 410 11.20 -0.16 24.33
C GLY A 410 12.72 -0.17 24.45
N ARG A 411 13.43 0.26 23.41
CA ARG A 411 14.88 0.38 23.40
C ARG A 411 15.40 1.39 24.43
N THR A 412 14.73 2.53 24.55
CA THR A 412 15.10 3.53 25.56
C THR A 412 14.96 2.96 26.96
N VAL A 413 13.84 2.29 27.25
CA VAL A 413 13.61 1.66 28.55
C VAL A 413 14.62 0.53 28.80
N GLY A 414 14.86 -0.36 27.83
CA GLY A 414 15.86 -1.42 27.95
C GLY A 414 17.26 -0.89 28.22
N SER A 415 17.66 0.19 27.55
CA SER A 415 18.94 0.88 27.82
C SER A 415 19.04 1.42 29.24
N ILE A 416 17.94 1.91 29.80
CA ILE A 416 17.88 2.38 31.18
C ILE A 416 17.92 1.19 32.15
N CYS A 417 17.19 0.11 31.90
CA CYS A 417 17.24 -1.13 32.69
C CYS A 417 18.68 -1.66 32.77
N LYS A 418 19.36 -1.75 31.63
CA LYS A 418 20.77 -2.18 31.57
C LYS A 418 21.67 -1.31 32.46
N ARG A 419 21.55 0.00 32.37
CA ARG A 419 22.35 0.94 33.20
C ARG A 419 22.02 0.85 34.68
N ALA A 420 20.77 0.52 35.00
CA ALA A 420 20.33 0.32 36.40
C ALA A 420 20.65 -1.09 36.94
N GLY A 421 21.25 -1.97 36.14
CA GLY A 421 21.55 -3.34 36.56
C GLY A 421 20.31 -4.24 36.68
N ILE A 422 19.19 -3.87 36.04
CA ILE A 422 17.93 -4.62 36.04
C ILE A 422 17.93 -5.58 34.86
N SER A 423 17.70 -6.87 35.13
CA SER A 423 17.57 -7.90 34.10
C SER A 423 16.24 -7.76 33.38
N PHE A 424 16.27 -7.81 32.04
CA PHE A 424 15.05 -7.64 31.25
C PHE A 424 14.99 -8.59 30.06
N ALA A 425 13.76 -8.97 29.74
CA ALA A 425 13.43 -9.78 28.58
C ALA A 425 12.67 -8.95 27.54
N VAL A 426 12.75 -9.37 26.29
CA VAL A 426 12.11 -8.68 25.16
C VAL A 426 11.38 -9.68 24.27
N ILE A 427 10.15 -9.37 23.89
CA ILE A 427 9.43 -10.03 22.79
C ILE A 427 9.24 -9.01 21.68
N GLU A 428 9.72 -9.32 20.47
CA GLU A 428 9.68 -8.42 19.32
C GLU A 428 9.39 -9.18 18.03
N THR A 429 8.63 -8.59 17.14
CA THR A 429 8.26 -9.16 15.84
C THR A 429 9.28 -8.89 14.74
N ASP A 430 10.19 -7.96 14.94
CA ASP A 430 11.29 -7.66 14.03
C ASP A 430 12.57 -8.37 14.50
N ILE A 431 13.07 -9.29 13.67
CA ILE A 431 14.24 -10.09 14.00
C ILE A 431 15.52 -9.25 14.17
N ASP A 432 15.64 -8.11 13.46
CA ASP A 432 16.78 -7.21 13.61
C ASP A 432 16.73 -6.51 14.97
N LEU A 433 15.52 -6.14 15.42
CA LEU A 433 15.32 -5.60 16.76
C LEU A 433 15.50 -6.66 17.85
N VAL A 434 15.16 -7.94 17.58
CA VAL A 434 15.49 -9.05 18.48
C VAL A 434 17.01 -9.18 18.64
N HIS A 435 17.75 -9.20 17.52
CA HIS A 435 19.22 -9.24 17.57
C HIS A 435 19.81 -8.00 18.26
N LEU A 436 19.21 -6.83 18.04
CA LEU A 436 19.64 -5.61 18.71
C LEU A 436 19.41 -5.69 20.22
N ALA A 437 18.21 -6.14 20.65
CA ALA A 437 17.89 -6.35 22.06
C ALA A 437 18.87 -7.33 22.74
N SER A 438 19.21 -8.43 22.07
CA SER A 438 20.20 -9.38 22.56
C SER A 438 21.58 -8.74 22.73
N ARG A 439 22.04 -7.91 21.78
CA ARG A 439 23.30 -7.14 21.88
C ARG A 439 23.25 -6.11 23.01
N ASP A 440 22.09 -5.53 23.26
CA ASP A 440 21.86 -4.59 24.36
C ASP A 440 21.83 -5.32 25.74
N GLY A 441 21.85 -6.66 25.75
CA GLY A 441 21.91 -7.51 26.96
C GLY A 441 20.54 -8.01 27.42
N ALA A 442 19.52 -7.97 26.57
CA ALA A 442 18.21 -8.53 26.87
C ALA A 442 18.17 -10.04 26.62
N HIS A 443 17.34 -10.75 27.38
CA HIS A 443 16.84 -12.07 26.99
C HIS A 443 15.77 -11.86 25.90
N ALA A 444 16.16 -11.85 24.62
CA ALA A 444 15.26 -11.47 23.54
C ALA A 444 14.72 -12.69 22.78
N GLN A 445 13.43 -12.71 22.52
CA GLN A 445 12.77 -13.75 21.72
C GLN A 445 11.94 -13.11 20.60
N TYR A 446 11.92 -13.79 19.45
CA TYR A 446 11.05 -13.42 18.33
C TYR A 446 9.63 -13.87 18.61
N GLY A 447 8.67 -12.96 18.59
CA GLY A 447 7.26 -13.26 18.80
C GLY A 447 6.35 -12.04 18.73
N ASP A 448 5.06 -12.28 18.63
CA ASP A 448 4.08 -11.19 18.69
C ASP A 448 3.72 -10.88 20.14
N GLY A 449 4.36 -9.86 20.70
CA GLY A 449 4.06 -9.35 22.04
C GLY A 449 2.64 -8.77 22.20
N GLY A 450 1.89 -8.60 21.11
CA GLY A 450 0.47 -8.21 21.14
C GLY A 450 -0.49 -9.40 21.34
N ASP A 451 0.00 -10.64 21.18
CA ASP A 451 -0.80 -11.84 21.45
C ASP A 451 -0.64 -12.29 22.92
N PRO A 452 -1.71 -12.22 23.73
CA PRO A 452 -1.67 -12.61 25.13
C PRO A 452 -1.12 -14.03 25.37
N ARG A 453 -1.36 -14.96 24.45
CA ARG A 453 -0.93 -16.36 24.56
C ARG A 453 0.59 -16.50 24.42
N VAL A 454 1.21 -15.65 23.61
CA VAL A 454 2.67 -15.56 23.46
C VAL A 454 3.28 -15.06 24.76
N VAL A 455 2.71 -14.00 25.30
CA VAL A 455 3.20 -13.39 26.54
C VAL A 455 3.02 -14.33 27.73
N GLU A 456 1.90 -15.05 27.85
CA GLU A 456 1.69 -16.07 28.88
C GLU A 456 2.75 -17.16 28.91
N ARG A 457 3.17 -17.65 27.74
CA ARG A 457 4.23 -18.67 27.64
C ARG A 457 5.61 -18.14 28.03
N ALA A 458 5.82 -16.86 27.79
CA ALA A 458 7.07 -16.17 28.13
C ALA A 458 7.18 -15.79 29.61
N MET A 459 6.03 -15.77 30.33
CA MET A 459 6.02 -15.37 31.74
C MET A 459 6.78 -16.38 32.61
N VAL A 460 7.71 -15.87 33.40
CA VAL A 460 8.43 -16.57 34.43
C VAL A 460 8.20 -15.88 35.80
N PRO A 461 8.28 -16.60 36.91
CA PRO A 461 7.96 -16.03 38.24
C PRO A 461 8.80 -14.81 38.63
N SER A 462 9.96 -14.63 38.05
CA SER A 462 10.86 -13.52 38.32
C SER A 462 10.36 -12.19 37.72
N ILE A 463 9.49 -12.23 36.70
CA ILE A 463 8.97 -11.03 36.05
C ILE A 463 8.05 -10.27 37.00
N ARG A 464 8.48 -9.09 37.41
CA ARG A 464 7.76 -8.19 38.33
C ARG A 464 6.98 -7.12 37.59
N ALA A 465 7.38 -6.80 36.36
CA ALA A 465 6.70 -5.81 35.53
C ALA A 465 6.66 -6.24 34.07
N VAL A 466 5.51 -6.00 33.42
CA VAL A 466 5.32 -6.16 31.98
C VAL A 466 5.06 -4.77 31.39
N LEU A 467 5.93 -4.34 30.49
CA LEU A 467 5.81 -3.07 29.77
C LEU A 467 5.43 -3.33 28.33
N SER A 468 4.22 -2.95 27.93
CA SER A 468 3.87 -2.93 26.53
C SER A 468 4.15 -1.58 25.90
N THR A 469 5.04 -1.57 24.89
CA THR A 469 5.33 -0.38 24.08
C THR A 469 4.65 -0.43 22.71
N ILE A 470 3.79 -1.45 22.50
CA ILE A 470 3.07 -1.68 21.25
C ILE A 470 2.08 -0.54 21.00
N PRO A 471 2.05 0.04 19.77
CA PRO A 471 1.19 1.19 19.48
C PRO A 471 -0.29 0.81 19.24
N ASP A 472 -0.67 -0.46 19.37
CA ASP A 472 -2.04 -0.96 19.17
C ASP A 472 -2.80 -1.00 20.50
N SER A 473 -3.76 -0.08 20.69
CA SER A 473 -4.60 -0.03 21.90
C SER A 473 -5.48 -1.27 22.07
N ALA A 474 -5.90 -1.94 20.98
CA ALA A 474 -6.73 -3.15 21.07
C ALA A 474 -5.91 -4.35 21.55
N ALA A 475 -4.68 -4.51 21.07
CA ALA A 475 -3.73 -5.52 21.56
C ALA A 475 -3.42 -5.28 23.04
N ASN A 476 -3.12 -4.04 23.44
CA ASN A 476 -2.85 -3.69 24.83
C ASN A 476 -4.04 -3.95 25.76
N LEU A 477 -5.26 -3.72 25.27
CA LEU A 477 -6.50 -4.01 26.02
C LEU A 477 -6.66 -5.52 26.26
N ALA A 478 -6.41 -6.34 25.22
CA ALA A 478 -6.46 -7.80 25.33
C ALA A 478 -5.39 -8.34 26.30
N LEU A 479 -4.16 -7.79 26.22
CA LEU A 479 -3.05 -8.12 27.12
C LEU A 479 -3.38 -7.77 28.58
N ALA A 480 -3.86 -6.53 28.84
CA ALA A 480 -4.18 -6.09 30.19
C ALA A 480 -5.26 -6.98 30.82
N ARG A 481 -6.35 -7.26 30.11
CA ARG A 481 -7.43 -8.15 30.57
C ARG A 481 -6.94 -9.56 30.88
N ARG A 482 -6.08 -10.09 30.06
CA ARG A 482 -5.61 -11.46 30.20
C ARG A 482 -4.59 -11.61 31.34
N LEU A 483 -3.58 -10.74 31.35
CA LEU A 483 -2.49 -10.83 32.30
C LEU A 483 -2.86 -10.40 33.71
N SER A 484 -3.79 -9.45 33.89
CA SER A 484 -4.23 -9.00 35.22
C SER A 484 -4.82 -10.11 36.09
N HIS A 485 -5.38 -11.16 35.49
CA HIS A 485 -5.97 -12.30 36.20
C HIS A 485 -5.00 -13.46 36.40
N GLN A 486 -3.83 -13.46 35.73
CA GLN A 486 -2.94 -14.62 35.67
C GLN A 486 -1.59 -14.38 36.31
N THR A 487 -1.16 -13.13 36.46
CA THR A 487 0.17 -12.81 36.97
C THR A 487 0.11 -11.78 38.09
N GLY A 488 1.06 -11.89 39.04
CA GLY A 488 1.28 -10.83 40.04
C GLY A 488 2.16 -9.66 39.54
N ALA A 489 2.54 -9.68 38.25
CA ALA A 489 3.38 -8.63 37.66
C ALA A 489 2.59 -7.35 37.43
N ARG A 490 3.23 -6.21 37.61
CA ARG A 490 2.64 -4.91 37.30
C ARG A 490 2.60 -4.71 35.79
N ILE A 491 1.42 -4.41 35.25
CA ILE A 491 1.18 -4.19 33.83
C ILE A 491 1.22 -2.69 33.54
N ILE A 492 2.17 -2.27 32.72
CA ILE A 492 2.33 -0.90 32.24
C ILE A 492 2.05 -0.89 30.75
N ALA A 493 1.02 -0.18 30.30
CA ALA A 493 0.59 -0.21 28.92
C ALA A 493 0.76 1.15 28.23
N ARG A 494 1.16 1.13 26.96
CA ARG A 494 1.11 2.31 26.11
C ARG A 494 -0.29 2.50 25.58
N ALA A 495 -0.84 3.71 25.73
CA ALA A 495 -2.00 4.15 24.98
C ALA A 495 -1.58 5.00 23.76
N GLN A 496 -2.24 4.82 22.65
CA GLN A 496 -2.00 5.63 21.45
C GLN A 496 -2.73 6.98 21.53
N ARG A 497 -3.85 7.01 22.25
CA ARG A 497 -4.68 8.22 22.42
C ARG A 497 -5.12 8.33 23.87
N VAL A 498 -5.27 9.55 24.34
CA VAL A 498 -5.74 9.85 25.71
C VAL A 498 -7.06 9.16 26.03
N ARG A 499 -7.99 9.13 25.10
CA ARG A 499 -9.30 8.44 25.28
C ARG A 499 -9.22 6.94 25.57
N ASP A 500 -8.10 6.29 25.24
CA ASP A 500 -7.89 4.85 25.43
C ASP A 500 -7.38 4.52 26.85
N VAL A 501 -6.93 5.54 27.61
CA VAL A 501 -6.33 5.38 28.94
C VAL A 501 -7.29 4.73 29.90
N ARG A 502 -8.51 5.23 30.00
CA ARG A 502 -9.54 4.70 30.92
C ARG A 502 -9.85 3.24 30.62
N SER A 503 -10.06 2.91 29.35
CA SER A 503 -10.38 1.53 28.95
C SER A 503 -9.25 0.55 29.27
N LEU A 504 -7.99 0.96 29.18
CA LEU A 504 -6.83 0.14 29.53
C LEU A 504 -6.71 -0.06 31.05
N ARG A 505 -6.99 0.96 31.86
CA ARG A 505 -7.04 0.84 33.33
C ARG A 505 -8.17 -0.07 33.78
N ASP A 506 -9.38 0.11 33.23
CA ASP A 506 -10.54 -0.74 33.51
C ASP A 506 -10.27 -2.21 33.11
N ALA A 507 -9.37 -2.43 32.16
CA ALA A 507 -8.93 -3.76 31.75
C ALA A 507 -7.85 -4.38 32.65
N GLY A 508 -7.36 -3.66 33.66
CA GLY A 508 -6.38 -4.17 34.62
C GLY A 508 -4.92 -3.71 34.38
N ALA A 509 -4.70 -2.72 33.53
CA ALA A 509 -3.40 -2.07 33.47
C ALA A 509 -3.18 -1.23 34.72
N HIS A 510 -2.05 -1.47 35.42
CA HIS A 510 -1.69 -0.75 36.65
C HIS A 510 -1.26 0.70 36.36
N ASP A 511 -0.67 0.90 35.20
CA ASP A 511 -0.33 2.25 34.71
C ASP A 511 -0.46 2.31 33.19
N VAL A 512 -0.85 3.50 32.70
CA VAL A 512 -1.07 3.73 31.26
C VAL A 512 -0.41 5.04 30.88
N LEU A 513 0.51 4.95 29.92
CA LEU A 513 1.27 6.09 29.45
C LEU A 513 0.93 6.41 27.99
N VAL A 514 0.77 7.70 27.70
CA VAL A 514 0.69 8.24 26.36
C VAL A 514 2.02 8.96 26.08
N PRO A 515 2.99 8.34 25.39
CA PRO A 515 4.34 8.89 25.23
C PRO A 515 4.36 10.29 24.62
N GLU A 516 3.42 10.58 23.73
CA GLU A 516 3.27 11.90 23.09
C GLU A 516 2.85 12.97 24.10
N ALA A 517 1.95 12.64 25.04
CA ALA A 517 1.55 13.56 26.11
C ALA A 517 2.67 13.79 27.10
N GLU A 518 3.39 12.72 27.50
CA GLU A 518 4.55 12.86 28.40
C GLU A 518 5.67 13.72 27.77
N GLY A 519 5.91 13.55 26.48
CA GLY A 519 6.82 14.41 25.71
C GLY A 519 6.34 15.87 25.69
N ALA A 520 5.04 16.10 25.50
CA ALA A 520 4.45 17.44 25.50
C ALA A 520 4.59 18.13 26.87
N TYR A 521 4.41 17.39 27.98
CA TYR A 521 4.65 17.96 29.32
C TYR A 521 6.10 18.40 29.49
N ARG A 522 7.06 17.63 29.02
CA ARG A 522 8.45 18.00 29.07
C ARG A 522 8.76 19.27 28.24
N PHE A 523 8.15 19.38 27.04
CA PHE A 523 8.24 20.61 26.25
C PHE A 523 7.64 21.81 27.00
N ALA A 524 6.45 21.65 27.60
CA ALA A 524 5.79 22.70 28.36
C ALA A 524 6.66 23.16 29.56
N GLU A 525 7.20 22.19 30.32
CA GLU A 525 8.14 22.48 31.43
C GLU A 525 9.33 23.32 30.95
N THR A 526 9.94 22.97 29.83
CA THR A 526 11.09 23.67 29.27
C THR A 526 10.71 25.08 28.82
N VAL A 527 9.63 25.24 28.04
CA VAL A 527 9.19 26.54 27.53
C VAL A 527 8.78 27.47 28.66
N LEU A 528 8.00 26.97 29.64
CA LEU A 528 7.55 27.79 30.76
C LEU A 528 8.73 28.20 31.71
N GLY A 529 9.75 27.33 31.84
CA GLY A 529 10.98 27.61 32.52
C GLY A 529 11.79 28.71 31.84
N GLU A 530 11.94 28.68 30.53
CA GLU A 530 12.59 29.75 29.74
C GLU A 530 11.85 31.09 29.83
N LEU A 531 10.52 31.06 30.03
CA LEU A 531 9.71 32.24 30.27
C LEU A 531 9.83 32.77 31.72
N GLY A 532 10.64 32.11 32.56
CA GLY A 532 10.91 32.56 33.94
C GLY A 532 9.82 32.23 34.94
N LEU A 533 8.90 31.27 34.63
CA LEU A 533 7.91 30.86 35.61
C LEU A 533 8.55 30.03 36.75
N PRO A 534 8.12 30.21 38.01
CA PRO A 534 8.60 29.38 39.11
C PRO A 534 8.25 27.89 38.90
N TRP A 535 9.20 27.00 39.21
CA TRP A 535 9.07 25.56 39.02
C TRP A 535 7.81 24.96 39.70
N GLU A 536 7.45 25.47 40.90
CA GLU A 536 6.26 25.02 41.62
C GLU A 536 4.97 25.26 40.82
N ARG A 537 4.87 26.42 40.13
CA ARG A 537 3.70 26.74 39.27
C ARG A 537 3.66 25.86 38.02
N ILE A 538 4.82 25.62 37.42
CA ILE A 538 4.93 24.71 36.25
C ILE A 538 4.53 23.30 36.64
N ALA A 539 5.09 22.78 37.72
CA ALA A 539 4.81 21.45 38.23
C ALA A 539 3.34 21.28 38.67
N ALA A 540 2.72 22.31 39.21
CA ALA A 540 1.29 22.28 39.54
C ALA A 540 0.43 22.20 38.29
N ALA A 541 0.69 23.05 37.29
CA ALA A 541 -0.05 23.03 36.02
C ALA A 541 0.06 21.68 35.28
N VAL A 542 1.26 21.09 35.23
CA VAL A 542 1.47 19.77 34.63
C VAL A 542 0.75 18.67 35.43
N ARG A 543 0.76 18.69 36.75
CA ARG A 543 0.03 17.74 37.57
C ARG A 543 -1.49 17.82 37.37
N ASP A 544 -2.02 19.06 37.32
CA ASP A 544 -3.46 19.28 37.10
C ASP A 544 -3.92 18.75 35.73
N ASP A 545 -3.10 18.95 34.69
CA ASP A 545 -3.43 18.44 33.35
C ASP A 545 -3.31 16.91 33.29
N ARG A 546 -2.26 16.32 33.90
CA ARG A 546 -2.14 14.85 34.03
C ARG A 546 -3.34 14.25 34.76
N ALA A 547 -3.83 14.88 35.81
CA ALA A 547 -4.99 14.41 36.55
C ALA A 547 -6.28 14.44 35.72
N ARG A 548 -6.41 15.34 34.75
CA ARG A 548 -7.55 15.39 33.82
C ARG A 548 -7.48 14.29 32.76
N LEU A 549 -6.28 13.81 32.45
CA LEU A 549 -6.07 12.73 31.48
C LEU A 549 -6.11 11.33 32.11
N SER A 550 -6.02 11.25 33.43
CA SER A 550 -6.10 10.00 34.20
C SER A 550 -7.54 9.60 34.52
#